data_933806d87da5ce9abefbabf6c6855395
#
_entry.id   933806d87da5ce9abefbabf6c6855395
#
_cell.length_a   1.000
_cell.length_b   1.000
_cell.length_c   1.000
_cell.angle_alpha   90.00
_cell.angle_beta   90.00
_cell.angle_gamma   90.00
#
_symmetry.space_group_name_H-M   'P 1'
#
loop_
_entity.id
_entity.type
_entity.pdbx_description
1 polymer ?
#
loop_
_entity_poly.entity_id
_entity_poly.type
_entity_poly.pdbx_seq_one_letter_code
_entity_poly.pdbx_strand_id
1 'polypeptide(L)'
;MPNSTNDISNKFLDFNLPQDAYVAFDAVSLKDYIIDRLDDNEKFTDQNYEGSNLAAVIDIIAYSYHVLLFYLNNTAAEVNFDQATLYENMNKIVKLIGYKPAGKQTSIVPINAVASAGLPTGNYTIRKYSYFLADGIQYNFIGDISFNRNSPGEVEKLETVNNEAILYQGSIKEYPDYTAQGEEFEVLPIVVDNIVDNTDDKFIADGTISVYVKEAGNDTYYEYNIVESLYLSKSVDRVCELRLNEYGHYEVKFGNGVFGKKLTQGDIVSVDYLLSDNVAGVISKNVINGNKLFVYDSTRQRELFQDLYPNKSETTFLNISNSSKITFNNPLNSSALSTEETVEQIRLNAPKLFSSQLRLVTEKDYQGFLDRNLANVITSTHVANNDSYINEYIQYFYDICVDPNKVNRVIINQVNFADACDFNNINVFVVPRFTITEDKTYPPFLSNSFKNYIVTQTQDRKMLSNTVVPRDPIYMAFGLGIGDTTNLTLDILDQTKLYAVRETNNKINKTTLKTRIASIIKKFFDTEENSLGQNLSLTNLTNNILSLEGIKRIETRNELTGEIFTGGVSFLSFNPQYPESDIELVNQDKTLPFFKFPYLYSPLSVAKRIVITDE
;
A
#
# COMPACT_ATOMS: atom_id res chain seq x y z
N MET A 1 69.75 -26.83 -20.31
CA MET A 1 68.42 -27.01 -19.67
C MET A 1 67.48 -26.06 -20.35
N PRO A 2 66.46 -26.49 -21.08
CA PRO A 2 65.51 -25.58 -21.71
C PRO A 2 64.52 -25.11 -20.69
N ASN A 3 64.22 -23.82 -20.73
CA ASN A 3 63.27 -23.09 -19.85
C ASN A 3 61.86 -23.65 -20.02
N SER A 4 61.39 -24.40 -19.03
CA SER A 4 60.06 -25.01 -19.02
C SER A 4 58.95 -24.07 -18.53
N THR A 5 59.23 -22.79 -18.26
CA THR A 5 58.25 -21.83 -17.75
C THR A 5 57.51 -21.06 -18.84
N ASN A 6 58.02 -20.98 -20.05
CA ASN A 6 57.35 -20.28 -21.17
C ASN A 6 56.30 -21.13 -21.92
N ASP A 7 56.34 -22.46 -21.74
CA ASP A 7 55.45 -23.37 -22.48
C ASP A 7 54.07 -23.50 -21.86
N ILE A 8 53.94 -23.18 -20.58
CA ILE A 8 52.65 -23.25 -19.87
C ILE A 8 51.80 -21.97 -20.10
N SER A 9 52.46 -20.79 -20.15
CA SER A 9 51.77 -19.52 -20.39
C SER A 9 51.21 -19.40 -21.81
N ASN A 10 51.92 -19.97 -22.83
CA ASN A 10 51.43 -19.95 -24.19
C ASN A 10 50.26 -20.93 -24.45
N LYS A 11 50.20 -22.04 -23.72
CA LYS A 11 49.08 -22.99 -23.83
C LYS A 11 47.77 -22.46 -23.24
N PHE A 12 47.85 -21.53 -22.28
CA PHE A 12 46.66 -20.85 -21.75
C PHE A 12 46.17 -19.70 -22.64
N LEU A 13 47.03 -19.13 -23.48
CA LEU A 13 46.67 -18.03 -24.39
C LEU A 13 46.00 -18.52 -25.69
N ASP A 14 46.14 -19.80 -26.04
CA ASP A 14 45.48 -20.43 -27.21
C ASP A 14 44.08 -20.99 -26.89
N PHE A 15 43.50 -20.66 -25.72
CA PHE A 15 42.16 -21.04 -25.35
C PHE A 15 41.15 -20.10 -26.04
N ASN A 16 41.08 -20.12 -27.34
CA ASN A 16 39.99 -19.49 -28.10
C ASN A 16 38.74 -20.37 -27.96
N LEU A 17 37.91 -20.04 -27.00
CA LEU A 17 36.54 -20.55 -26.93
C LEU A 17 35.82 -20.03 -28.18
N PRO A 18 35.26 -20.89 -29.04
CA PRO A 18 34.41 -20.43 -30.13
C PRO A 18 33.26 -19.61 -29.58
N GLN A 19 32.84 -18.57 -30.28
CA GLN A 19 31.80 -17.63 -29.87
C GLN A 19 30.46 -18.34 -29.52
N ASP A 20 30.24 -19.51 -30.13
CA ASP A 20 29.10 -20.39 -29.88
C ASP A 20 29.19 -21.15 -28.55
N ALA A 21 30.36 -21.21 -27.92
CA ALA A 21 30.59 -21.84 -26.63
C ALA A 21 30.00 -21.03 -25.45
N TYR A 22 29.62 -19.77 -25.67
CA TYR A 22 28.97 -18.96 -24.63
C TYR A 22 27.49 -19.33 -24.38
N VAL A 23 26.90 -20.18 -25.23
CA VAL A 23 25.44 -20.39 -25.23
C VAL A 23 25.00 -21.62 -24.43
N ALA A 24 25.85 -22.59 -24.14
CA ALA A 24 25.41 -23.82 -23.46
C ALA A 24 26.53 -24.63 -22.77
N PHE A 25 27.30 -24.05 -21.89
CA PHE A 25 28.12 -24.88 -20.98
C PHE A 25 27.32 -25.22 -19.72
N ASP A 26 26.56 -26.31 -19.77
CA ASP A 26 26.13 -27.02 -18.57
C ASP A 26 27.28 -27.96 -18.10
N ALA A 27 27.09 -28.56 -16.92
CA ALA A 27 28.10 -29.45 -16.34
C ALA A 27 28.41 -30.66 -17.26
N VAL A 28 27.43 -31.11 -18.03
CA VAL A 28 27.55 -32.28 -18.93
C VAL A 28 28.39 -31.90 -20.14
N SER A 29 28.07 -30.80 -20.78
CA SER A 29 28.83 -30.31 -21.97
C SER A 29 30.30 -30.00 -21.62
N LEU A 30 30.56 -29.47 -20.41
CA LEU A 30 31.91 -29.24 -19.95
C LEU A 30 32.65 -30.55 -19.67
N LYS A 31 31.98 -31.52 -19.06
CA LYS A 31 32.52 -32.86 -18.85
C LYS A 31 32.91 -33.51 -20.17
N ASP A 32 32.01 -33.51 -21.15
CA ASP A 32 32.26 -34.07 -22.49
C ASP A 32 33.42 -33.36 -23.18
N TYR A 33 33.49 -32.03 -23.12
CA TYR A 33 34.59 -31.26 -23.66
C TYR A 33 35.96 -31.60 -23.01
N ILE A 34 35.97 -31.77 -21.67
CA ILE A 34 37.22 -32.18 -20.98
C ILE A 34 37.62 -33.58 -21.38
N ILE A 35 36.69 -34.52 -21.51
CA ILE A 35 36.94 -35.90 -21.93
C ILE A 35 37.50 -35.89 -23.38
N ASP A 36 36.87 -35.21 -24.33
CA ASP A 36 37.33 -35.11 -25.71
C ASP A 36 38.75 -34.54 -25.81
N ARG A 37 39.07 -33.53 -25.00
CA ARG A 37 40.42 -32.94 -24.94
C ARG A 37 41.46 -33.87 -24.32
N LEU A 38 41.05 -34.73 -23.41
CA LEU A 38 41.95 -35.74 -22.84
C LEU A 38 42.13 -36.93 -23.76
N ASP A 39 41.14 -37.28 -24.60
CA ASP A 39 41.23 -38.32 -25.62
C ASP A 39 42.26 -37.96 -26.71
N ASP A 40 42.40 -36.67 -27.02
CA ASP A 40 43.45 -36.17 -27.93
C ASP A 40 44.90 -36.37 -27.35
N ASN A 41 45.02 -36.77 -26.08
CA ASN A 41 46.27 -36.87 -25.38
C ASN A 41 46.53 -38.32 -25.00
N GLU A 42 47.35 -39.03 -25.81
CA GLU A 42 47.69 -40.46 -25.64
C GLU A 42 48.19 -40.89 -24.23
N LYS A 43 48.37 -39.95 -23.32
CA LYS A 43 48.82 -40.18 -21.94
C LYS A 43 47.72 -40.53 -20.97
N PHE A 44 46.45 -40.26 -21.30
CA PHE A 44 45.29 -40.55 -20.48
C PHE A 44 44.43 -41.59 -21.19
N THR A 45 44.14 -42.69 -20.55
CA THR A 45 43.41 -43.82 -21.16
C THR A 45 42.20 -44.29 -20.34
N ASP A 46 41.98 -43.71 -19.15
CA ASP A 46 40.93 -44.13 -18.19
C ASP A 46 39.91 -43.03 -17.86
N GLN A 47 39.89 -41.91 -18.61
CA GLN A 47 38.97 -40.82 -18.45
C GLN A 47 37.50 -41.21 -18.64
N ASN A 48 37.24 -42.18 -19.51
CA ASN A 48 35.89 -42.71 -19.80
C ASN A 48 35.44 -43.84 -18.88
N TYR A 49 36.29 -44.27 -17.94
CA TYR A 49 35.93 -45.34 -16.98
C TYR A 49 35.28 -44.75 -15.73
N GLU A 50 34.01 -45.07 -15.50
CA GLU A 50 33.21 -44.49 -14.40
C GLU A 50 33.80 -44.70 -12.99
N GLY A 51 34.63 -45.73 -12.79
CA GLY A 51 35.29 -46.01 -11.52
C GLY A 51 36.70 -45.41 -11.39
N SER A 52 37.19 -44.65 -12.38
CA SER A 52 38.53 -44.08 -12.32
C SER A 52 38.62 -42.83 -11.44
N ASN A 53 39.80 -42.63 -10.83
CA ASN A 53 40.06 -41.44 -10.04
C ASN A 53 40.05 -40.18 -10.97
N LEU A 54 40.40 -40.32 -12.24
CA LEU A 54 40.40 -39.24 -13.21
C LEU A 54 38.97 -38.80 -13.54
N ALA A 55 38.05 -39.75 -13.77
CA ALA A 55 36.65 -39.45 -14.01
C ALA A 55 36.01 -38.73 -12.80
N ALA A 56 36.33 -39.15 -11.58
CA ALA A 56 35.86 -38.48 -10.37
C ALA A 56 36.36 -37.03 -10.25
N VAL A 57 37.62 -36.78 -10.64
CA VAL A 57 38.18 -35.41 -10.65
C VAL A 57 37.50 -34.55 -11.72
N ILE A 58 37.25 -35.10 -12.91
CA ILE A 58 36.52 -34.43 -13.99
C ILE A 58 35.12 -34.05 -13.55
N ASP A 59 34.40 -34.95 -12.88
CA ASP A 59 33.07 -34.69 -12.33
C ASP A 59 33.06 -33.56 -11.28
N ILE A 60 34.03 -33.54 -10.37
CA ILE A 60 34.17 -32.47 -9.38
C ILE A 60 34.46 -31.12 -10.07
N ILE A 61 35.32 -31.09 -11.07
CA ILE A 61 35.63 -29.87 -11.82
C ILE A 61 34.39 -29.39 -12.58
N ALA A 62 33.69 -30.28 -13.30
CA ALA A 62 32.48 -29.95 -14.03
C ALA A 62 31.38 -29.43 -13.11
N TYR A 63 31.19 -30.08 -11.96
CA TYR A 63 30.23 -29.61 -10.94
C TYR A 63 30.63 -28.25 -10.37
N SER A 64 31.89 -28.05 -10.01
CA SER A 64 32.38 -26.77 -9.49
C SER A 64 32.18 -25.63 -10.49
N TYR A 65 32.41 -25.90 -11.75
CA TYR A 65 32.19 -24.94 -12.82
C TYR A 65 30.71 -24.64 -13.04
N HIS A 66 29.84 -25.65 -12.96
CA HIS A 66 28.41 -25.47 -13.06
C HIS A 66 27.88 -24.55 -11.91
N VAL A 67 28.37 -24.76 -10.70
CA VAL A 67 28.06 -23.90 -9.56
C VAL A 67 28.53 -22.46 -9.80
N LEU A 68 29.74 -22.28 -10.34
CA LEU A 68 30.26 -20.95 -10.69
C LEU A 68 29.41 -20.28 -11.78
N LEU A 69 29.03 -20.99 -12.83
CA LEU A 69 28.15 -20.47 -13.89
C LEU A 69 26.77 -20.10 -13.35
N PHE A 70 26.22 -20.93 -12.46
CA PHE A 70 24.95 -20.63 -11.79
C PHE A 70 25.04 -19.30 -11.04
N TYR A 71 26.06 -19.10 -10.21
CA TYR A 71 26.24 -17.84 -9.49
C TYR A 71 26.50 -16.66 -10.43
N LEU A 72 27.26 -16.86 -11.49
CA LEU A 72 27.54 -15.82 -12.47
C LEU A 72 26.26 -15.40 -13.22
N ASN A 73 25.47 -16.37 -13.67
CA ASN A 73 24.19 -16.10 -14.31
C ASN A 73 23.20 -15.41 -13.36
N ASN A 74 23.14 -15.88 -12.11
CA ASN A 74 22.29 -15.26 -11.10
C ASN A 74 22.75 -13.82 -10.81
N THR A 75 24.05 -13.58 -10.67
CA THR A 75 24.59 -12.23 -10.49
C THR A 75 24.31 -11.33 -11.70
N ALA A 76 24.42 -11.87 -12.91
CA ALA A 76 24.10 -11.14 -14.13
C ALA A 76 22.59 -10.82 -14.24
N ALA A 77 21.73 -11.75 -13.83
CA ALA A 77 20.29 -11.54 -13.76
C ALA A 77 19.92 -10.45 -12.73
N GLU A 78 20.59 -10.42 -11.60
CA GLU A 78 20.36 -9.43 -10.53
C GLU A 78 20.73 -7.99 -10.92
N VAL A 79 21.50 -7.78 -11.99
CA VAL A 79 21.78 -6.44 -12.54
C VAL A 79 20.67 -5.96 -13.48
N ASN A 80 19.80 -6.86 -13.92
CA ASN A 80 18.71 -6.56 -14.85
C ASN A 80 17.42 -6.23 -14.08
N PHE A 81 16.80 -5.10 -14.41
CA PHE A 81 15.55 -4.65 -13.79
C PHE A 81 14.42 -5.69 -13.85
N ASP A 82 14.28 -6.39 -14.98
CA ASP A 82 13.20 -7.36 -15.17
C ASP A 82 13.45 -8.69 -14.42
N GLN A 83 14.72 -9.00 -14.10
CA GLN A 83 15.13 -10.29 -13.53
C GLN A 83 15.60 -10.22 -12.07
N ALA A 84 15.93 -9.02 -11.56
CA ALA A 84 16.38 -8.84 -10.20
C ALA A 84 15.35 -9.34 -9.20
N THR A 85 15.75 -10.19 -8.26
CA THR A 85 14.88 -10.78 -7.23
C THR A 85 15.19 -10.25 -5.84
N LEU A 86 16.42 -9.78 -5.61
CA LEU A 86 16.85 -9.23 -4.34
C LEU A 86 16.47 -7.76 -4.22
N TYR A 87 15.83 -7.41 -3.09
CA TYR A 87 15.42 -6.03 -2.80
C TYR A 87 16.60 -5.04 -2.88
N GLU A 88 17.76 -5.43 -2.34
CA GLU A 88 18.97 -4.60 -2.38
C GLU A 88 19.38 -4.21 -3.81
N ASN A 89 19.38 -5.17 -4.72
CA ASN A 89 19.78 -4.95 -6.11
C ASN A 89 18.71 -4.14 -6.85
N MET A 90 17.44 -4.47 -6.65
CA MET A 90 16.33 -3.71 -7.23
C MET A 90 16.38 -2.25 -6.77
N ASN A 91 16.60 -1.98 -5.47
CA ASN A 91 16.69 -0.63 -4.94
C ASN A 91 17.88 0.15 -5.54
N LYS A 92 19.05 -0.51 -5.76
CA LYS A 92 20.19 0.10 -6.46
C LYS A 92 19.85 0.48 -7.89
N ILE A 93 19.15 -0.39 -8.62
CA ILE A 93 18.74 -0.14 -10.01
C ILE A 93 17.78 1.03 -10.11
N VAL A 94 16.70 1.02 -9.30
CA VAL A 94 15.66 2.07 -9.38
C VAL A 94 16.14 3.42 -8.85
N LYS A 95 17.16 3.42 -8.00
CA LYS A 95 17.84 4.65 -7.55
C LYS A 95 18.44 5.43 -8.72
N LEU A 96 18.91 4.75 -9.77
CA LEU A 96 19.45 5.39 -10.98
C LEU A 96 18.40 6.20 -11.73
N ILE A 97 17.12 5.80 -11.67
CA ILE A 97 16.00 6.50 -12.29
C ILE A 97 15.29 7.44 -11.32
N GLY A 98 15.82 7.62 -10.10
CA GLY A 98 15.25 8.50 -9.08
C GLY A 98 14.03 7.95 -8.35
N TYR A 99 13.71 6.66 -8.52
CA TYR A 99 12.62 6.03 -7.79
C TYR A 99 13.02 5.76 -6.34
N LYS A 100 12.09 6.03 -5.42
CA LYS A 100 12.23 5.79 -3.99
C LYS A 100 11.17 4.80 -3.56
N PRO A 101 11.52 3.55 -3.23
CA PRO A 101 10.57 2.59 -2.70
C PRO A 101 9.88 3.13 -1.44
N ALA A 102 8.59 2.85 -1.28
CA ALA A 102 7.85 3.21 -0.08
C ALA A 102 8.26 2.31 1.09
N GLY A 103 8.46 2.94 2.25
CA GLY A 103 8.72 2.23 3.50
C GLY A 103 7.46 1.65 4.15
N LYS A 104 7.62 1.04 5.31
CA LYS A 104 6.49 0.52 6.11
C LYS A 104 5.63 1.66 6.62
N GLN A 105 4.33 1.59 6.38
CA GLN A 105 3.37 2.60 6.82
C GLN A 105 2.64 2.14 8.07
N THR A 106 2.59 3.02 9.07
CA THR A 106 1.90 2.75 10.34
C THR A 106 0.39 2.96 10.22
N SER A 107 -0.33 2.46 11.21
CA SER A 107 -1.77 2.69 11.34
C SER A 107 -2.07 4.17 11.58
N ILE A 108 -3.07 4.70 10.92
CA ILE A 108 -3.52 6.09 11.07
C ILE A 108 -5.01 6.15 11.38
N VAL A 109 -5.44 7.19 12.09
CA VAL A 109 -6.83 7.34 12.49
C VAL A 109 -7.31 8.79 12.36
N PRO A 110 -8.45 9.03 11.71
CA PRO A 110 -9.07 10.35 11.70
C PRO A 110 -9.73 10.64 13.03
N ILE A 111 -9.62 11.87 13.49
CA ILE A 111 -10.26 12.32 14.74
C ILE A 111 -11.16 13.53 14.54
N ASN A 112 -12.21 13.57 15.33
CA ASN A 112 -13.06 14.74 15.52
C ASN A 112 -12.72 15.40 16.86
N ALA A 113 -12.69 16.72 16.88
CA ALA A 113 -12.43 17.50 18.06
C ALA A 113 -13.60 18.42 18.39
N VAL A 114 -13.95 18.52 19.67
CA VAL A 114 -15.02 19.40 20.17
C VAL A 114 -14.47 20.21 21.34
N ALA A 115 -14.60 21.54 21.28
CA ALA A 115 -14.21 22.42 22.38
C ALA A 115 -15.27 22.48 23.48
N SER A 116 -14.85 22.41 24.72
CA SER A 116 -15.73 22.69 25.88
C SER A 116 -15.97 24.18 26.05
N ALA A 117 -17.04 24.52 26.78
CA ALA A 117 -17.38 25.91 27.13
C ALA A 117 -16.23 26.66 27.84
N GLY A 118 -15.36 25.95 28.54
CA GLY A 118 -14.24 26.54 29.28
C GLY A 118 -13.04 26.95 28.44
N LEU A 119 -12.99 26.65 27.13
CA LEU A 119 -11.92 27.10 26.26
C LEU A 119 -12.21 28.53 25.79
N PRO A 120 -11.33 29.52 25.98
CA PRO A 120 -11.52 30.88 25.49
C PRO A 120 -11.63 30.96 23.97
N THR A 121 -12.24 32.02 23.45
CA THR A 121 -12.20 32.32 22.02
C THR A 121 -10.76 32.65 21.57
N GLY A 122 -10.41 32.25 20.37
CA GLY A 122 -9.08 32.53 19.79
C GLY A 122 -8.61 31.45 18.84
N ASN A 123 -7.42 31.70 18.30
CA ASN A 123 -6.71 30.75 17.46
C ASN A 123 -5.79 29.87 18.32
N TYR A 124 -5.91 28.58 18.13
CA TYR A 124 -5.12 27.57 18.84
C TYR A 124 -4.33 26.73 17.87
N THR A 125 -3.16 26.29 18.31
CA THR A 125 -2.34 25.32 17.57
C THR A 125 -2.00 24.16 18.50
N ILE A 126 -2.29 22.93 18.04
CA ILE A 126 -1.80 21.70 18.63
C ILE A 126 -0.43 21.44 18.02
N ARG A 127 0.56 21.26 18.86
CA ARG A 127 1.96 21.09 18.47
C ARG A 127 2.18 19.72 17.85
N LYS A 128 3.02 19.66 16.82
CA LYS A 128 3.59 18.43 16.26
C LYS A 128 4.07 17.48 17.37
N TYR A 129 3.83 16.20 17.18
CA TYR A 129 4.12 15.12 18.13
C TYR A 129 3.34 15.15 19.46
N SER A 130 2.37 16.06 19.63
CA SER A 130 1.38 15.90 20.68
C SER A 130 0.59 14.62 20.45
N TYR A 131 0.22 13.89 21.52
CA TYR A 131 -0.25 12.53 21.39
C TYR A 131 -1.38 12.18 22.34
N PHE A 132 -2.08 11.10 22.02
CA PHE A 132 -3.05 10.42 22.86
C PHE A 132 -2.55 9.02 23.22
N LEU A 133 -2.96 8.55 24.39
CA LEU A 133 -2.81 7.16 24.80
C LEU A 133 -4.16 6.48 24.65
N ALA A 134 -4.30 5.62 23.66
CA ALA A 134 -5.48 4.80 23.40
C ALA A 134 -5.16 3.36 23.83
N ASP A 135 -5.74 2.90 24.93
CA ASP A 135 -5.45 1.58 25.53
C ASP A 135 -3.94 1.31 25.76
N GLY A 136 -3.17 2.37 26.09
CA GLY A 136 -1.72 2.31 26.25
C GLY A 136 -0.92 2.47 24.96
N ILE A 137 -1.58 2.51 23.81
CA ILE A 137 -0.97 2.72 22.49
C ILE A 137 -0.91 4.21 22.19
N GLN A 138 0.24 4.70 21.72
CA GLN A 138 0.46 6.10 21.44
C GLN A 138 0.07 6.46 20.00
N TYR A 139 -0.72 7.54 19.86
CA TYR A 139 -1.13 8.13 18.59
C TYR A 139 -0.78 9.61 18.55
N ASN A 140 -0.05 10.06 17.53
CA ASN A 140 0.57 11.38 17.46
C ASN A 140 0.10 12.18 16.25
N PHE A 141 0.15 13.52 16.39
CA PHE A 141 0.11 14.42 15.27
C PHE A 141 1.52 14.52 14.65
N ILE A 142 1.64 14.40 13.34
CA ILE A 142 2.92 14.56 12.63
C ILE A 142 3.17 15.99 12.12
N GLY A 143 2.20 16.89 12.28
CA GLY A 143 2.30 18.30 11.94
C GLY A 143 1.55 19.16 12.95
N ASP A 144 1.78 20.45 12.93
CA ASP A 144 1.02 21.41 13.70
C ASP A 144 -0.42 21.51 13.16
N ILE A 145 -1.41 21.36 14.04
CA ILE A 145 -2.83 21.50 13.70
C ILE A 145 -3.35 22.80 14.29
N SER A 146 -3.76 23.73 13.44
CA SER A 146 -4.36 25.00 13.86
C SER A 146 -5.88 24.95 13.74
N PHE A 147 -6.58 25.53 14.69
CA PHE A 147 -8.02 25.67 14.68
C PHE A 147 -8.46 26.97 15.34
N ASN A 148 -9.67 27.40 15.04
CA ASN A 148 -10.25 28.63 15.58
C ASN A 148 -11.50 28.32 16.39
N ARG A 149 -11.64 28.98 17.55
CA ARG A 149 -12.85 29.00 18.34
C ARG A 149 -13.49 30.39 18.29
N ASN A 150 -14.70 30.48 17.75
CA ASN A 150 -15.37 31.75 17.49
C ASN A 150 -16.32 32.22 18.60
N SER A 151 -16.91 31.31 19.37
CA SER A 151 -17.91 31.64 20.37
C SER A 151 -17.60 31.06 21.73
N PRO A 152 -17.56 31.88 22.82
CA PRO A 152 -17.38 31.38 24.17
C PRO A 152 -18.69 30.81 24.73
N GLY A 153 -18.60 29.71 25.46
CA GLY A 153 -19.71 29.13 26.22
C GLY A 153 -20.49 28.01 25.54
N GLU A 154 -20.29 27.79 24.23
CA GLU A 154 -20.90 26.69 23.51
C GLU A 154 -19.89 25.54 23.27
N VAL A 155 -20.41 24.31 23.18
CA VAL A 155 -19.65 23.16 22.74
C VAL A 155 -19.64 23.21 21.21
N GLU A 156 -18.53 23.59 20.60
CA GLU A 156 -18.38 23.72 19.16
C GLU A 156 -17.56 22.58 18.60
N LYS A 157 -17.93 22.16 17.39
CA LYS A 157 -17.07 21.32 16.57
C LYS A 157 -15.87 22.16 16.10
N LEU A 158 -14.66 21.72 16.44
CA LEU A 158 -13.46 22.40 15.97
C LEU A 158 -13.32 22.17 14.46
N GLU A 159 -13.40 23.25 13.71
CA GLU A 159 -13.02 23.22 12.30
C GLU A 159 -11.52 23.49 12.24
N THR A 160 -10.77 22.47 11.84
CA THR A 160 -9.34 22.63 11.58
C THR A 160 -9.16 23.48 10.34
N VAL A 161 -8.24 24.44 10.36
CA VAL A 161 -7.97 25.33 9.20
C VAL A 161 -7.64 24.54 7.95
N ASN A 162 -7.07 23.33 8.12
CA ASN A 162 -6.68 22.43 7.01
C ASN A 162 -7.49 21.14 6.97
N ASN A 163 -8.53 20.95 7.78
CA ASN A 163 -9.32 19.71 7.90
C ASN A 163 -8.51 18.42 8.15
N GLU A 164 -7.29 18.54 8.66
CA GLU A 164 -6.31 17.45 8.74
C GLU A 164 -6.09 16.99 10.17
N ALA A 165 -7.14 16.53 10.82
CA ALA A 165 -6.99 15.90 12.12
C ALA A 165 -6.77 14.39 11.95
N ILE A 166 -5.58 14.00 11.52
CA ILE A 166 -5.15 12.60 11.39
C ILE A 166 -4.04 12.34 12.40
N LEU A 167 -4.19 11.25 13.15
CA LEU A 167 -3.19 10.75 14.08
C LEU A 167 -2.46 9.55 13.48
N TYR A 168 -1.18 9.46 13.77
CA TYR A 168 -0.28 8.38 13.36
C TYR A 168 0.12 7.56 14.59
N GLN A 169 0.01 6.25 14.48
CA GLN A 169 0.40 5.34 15.53
C GLN A 169 1.94 5.27 15.65
N GLY A 170 2.44 5.25 16.87
CA GLY A 170 3.85 5.04 17.18
C GLY A 170 4.31 5.89 18.36
N SER A 171 5.39 5.48 19.00
CA SER A 171 6.06 6.27 20.03
C SER A 171 7.14 7.15 19.40
N ILE A 172 7.15 8.42 19.79
CA ILE A 172 8.20 9.33 19.30
C ILE A 172 9.55 8.92 19.86
N LYS A 173 10.55 8.90 18.99
CA LYS A 173 11.95 8.64 19.31
C LYS A 173 12.83 9.73 18.71
N GLU A 174 13.89 10.07 19.45
CA GLU A 174 14.95 10.97 19.00
C GLU A 174 16.17 10.12 18.61
N TYR A 175 16.64 10.29 17.38
CA TYR A 175 17.90 9.68 16.93
C TYR A 175 19.08 10.40 17.58
N PRO A 176 20.19 9.74 17.91
CA PRO A 176 21.40 10.38 18.42
C PRO A 176 21.87 11.51 17.52
N ASP A 177 22.28 12.63 18.13
CA ASP A 177 22.74 13.78 17.37
C ASP A 177 23.98 13.45 16.53
N TYR A 178 23.94 13.84 15.27
CA TYR A 178 25.04 13.68 14.33
C TYR A 178 25.74 15.01 14.11
N THR A 179 27.08 15.02 14.24
CA THR A 179 27.90 16.21 13.94
C THR A 179 28.37 16.15 12.48
N ALA A 180 27.95 17.12 11.69
CA ALA A 180 28.26 17.21 10.27
C ALA A 180 29.76 17.40 10.00
N GLN A 181 30.25 16.73 8.97
CA GLN A 181 31.63 16.85 8.50
C GLN A 181 31.81 18.01 7.52
N GLY A 182 30.70 18.52 6.96
CA GLY A 182 30.71 19.58 5.97
C GLY A 182 31.04 19.08 4.55
N GLU A 183 30.72 17.85 4.24
CA GLU A 183 30.89 17.27 2.91
C GLU A 183 29.77 17.70 1.95
N GLU A 184 30.02 17.56 0.64
CA GLU A 184 29.00 17.76 -0.37
C GLU A 184 28.07 16.54 -0.44
N PHE A 185 26.75 16.78 -0.46
CA PHE A 185 25.76 15.72 -0.46
C PHE A 185 25.94 14.74 0.71
N GLU A 186 26.28 15.27 1.88
CA GLU A 186 26.49 14.49 3.09
C GLU A 186 25.26 13.62 3.39
N VAL A 187 25.49 12.35 3.75
CA VAL A 187 24.44 11.36 3.97
C VAL A 187 24.51 10.85 5.40
N LEU A 188 23.38 10.92 6.11
CA LEU A 188 23.22 10.37 7.44
C LEU A 188 22.33 9.12 7.37
N PRO A 189 22.85 7.89 7.58
CA PRO A 189 22.05 6.71 7.72
C PRO A 189 21.39 6.67 9.10
N ILE A 190 20.09 6.38 9.14
CA ILE A 190 19.33 6.21 10.37
C ILE A 190 19.24 4.70 10.64
N VAL A 191 20.20 4.20 11.41
CA VAL A 191 20.27 2.79 11.80
C VAL A 191 19.74 2.67 13.22
N VAL A 192 18.64 1.94 13.39
CA VAL A 192 18.05 1.69 14.71
C VAL A 192 18.44 0.28 15.14
N ASP A 193 19.59 0.16 15.82
CA ASP A 193 20.18 -1.12 16.21
C ASP A 193 19.33 -1.93 17.21
N ASN A 194 18.38 -1.31 17.89
CA ASN A 194 17.55 -1.94 18.92
C ASN A 194 16.25 -2.59 18.41
N ILE A 195 16.02 -2.63 17.10
CA ILE A 195 15.01 -3.49 16.50
C ILE A 195 15.50 -4.97 16.50
N VAL A 196 16.69 -5.22 17.03
CA VAL A 196 17.38 -6.52 17.03
C VAL A 196 16.85 -7.50 18.07
N ASP A 197 16.04 -7.08 19.03
CA ASP A 197 15.26 -8.05 19.81
C ASP A 197 14.10 -8.57 18.95
N ASN A 198 14.32 -9.74 18.38
CA ASN A 198 13.42 -10.51 17.50
C ASN A 198 12.00 -10.80 18.09
N THR A 199 11.60 -10.11 19.13
CA THR A 199 10.29 -10.25 19.78
C THR A 199 9.36 -9.06 19.56
N ASP A 200 9.88 -7.88 19.18
CA ASP A 200 9.08 -6.68 18.92
C ASP A 200 9.27 -6.27 17.45
N ASP A 201 8.31 -6.63 16.60
CA ASP A 201 8.22 -6.26 15.17
C ASP A 201 8.03 -4.74 14.94
N LYS A 202 8.72 -3.90 15.73
CA LYS A 202 8.62 -2.44 15.65
C LYS A 202 9.41 -1.91 14.46
N PHE A 203 8.91 -0.86 13.84
CA PHE A 203 9.57 -0.25 12.68
C PHE A 203 9.40 1.27 12.67
N ILE A 204 10.28 1.97 11.96
CA ILE A 204 10.14 3.41 11.70
C ILE A 204 9.00 3.61 10.71
N ALA A 205 7.99 4.39 11.11
CA ALA A 205 6.85 4.70 10.27
C ALA A 205 7.25 5.65 9.13
N ASP A 206 6.97 5.25 7.89
CA ASP A 206 7.22 6.09 6.71
C ASP A 206 6.44 7.40 6.76
N GLY A 207 7.04 8.50 6.30
CA GLY A 207 6.42 9.83 6.30
C GLY A 207 6.37 10.52 7.68
N THR A 208 6.93 9.93 8.75
CA THR A 208 6.91 10.51 10.11
C THR A 208 8.25 11.08 10.58
N ILE A 209 9.27 10.96 9.77
CA ILE A 209 10.61 11.45 10.07
C ILE A 209 10.67 12.98 9.94
N SER A 210 11.34 13.63 10.89
CA SER A 210 11.61 15.05 10.87
C SER A 210 13.09 15.30 11.10
N VAL A 211 13.65 16.19 10.33
CA VAL A 211 15.09 16.51 10.35
C VAL A 211 15.27 17.95 10.78
N TYR A 212 16.11 18.15 11.80
CA TYR A 212 16.45 19.45 12.33
C TYR A 212 17.95 19.63 12.30
N VAL A 213 18.40 20.84 11.98
CA VAL A 213 19.83 21.18 11.96
C VAL A 213 20.06 22.40 12.83
N LYS A 214 20.97 22.27 13.79
CA LYS A 214 21.54 23.37 14.57
C LYS A 214 22.84 23.79 13.92
N GLU A 215 22.88 25.00 13.39
CA GLU A 215 24.06 25.53 12.72
C GLU A 215 25.17 25.82 13.71
N ALA A 216 26.42 25.56 13.34
CA ALA A 216 27.58 25.80 14.20
C ALA A 216 27.63 27.28 14.63
N GLY A 217 27.70 27.50 15.96
CA GLY A 217 27.69 28.85 16.54
C GLY A 217 26.32 29.47 16.74
N ASN A 218 25.24 28.75 16.42
CA ASN A 218 23.87 29.17 16.68
C ASN A 218 23.19 28.18 17.64
N ASP A 219 22.32 28.67 18.53
CA ASP A 219 21.61 27.82 19.49
C ASP A 219 20.24 27.35 18.98
N THR A 220 19.83 27.84 17.81
CA THR A 220 18.52 27.54 17.23
C THR A 220 18.58 26.36 16.28
N TYR A 221 17.63 25.42 16.42
CA TYR A 221 17.41 24.34 15.47
C TYR A 221 16.47 24.81 14.36
N TYR A 222 16.83 24.50 13.12
CA TYR A 222 16.00 24.76 11.94
C TYR A 222 15.48 23.46 11.37
N GLU A 223 14.18 23.38 11.13
CA GLU A 223 13.58 22.23 10.45
C GLU A 223 13.96 22.25 8.97
N TYR A 224 14.43 21.10 8.46
CA TYR A 224 14.74 20.89 7.06
C TYR A 224 13.54 20.19 6.40
N ASN A 225 13.04 20.78 5.33
CA ASN A 225 11.94 20.20 4.59
C ASN A 225 12.42 18.99 3.79
N ILE A 226 11.70 17.88 3.91
CA ILE A 226 11.97 16.68 3.13
C ILE A 226 11.41 16.90 1.72
N VAL A 227 12.27 16.83 0.72
CA VAL A 227 11.92 17.00 -0.69
C VAL A 227 12.15 15.72 -1.48
N GLU A 228 11.41 15.57 -2.57
CA GLU A 228 11.56 14.41 -3.47
C GLU A 228 12.92 14.40 -4.17
N SER A 229 13.43 15.57 -4.54
CA SER A 229 14.72 15.71 -5.21
C SER A 229 15.39 17.03 -4.83
N LEU A 230 16.63 16.94 -4.38
CA LEU A 230 17.46 18.10 -4.07
C LEU A 230 17.75 18.96 -5.31
N TYR A 231 17.79 18.34 -6.50
CA TYR A 231 18.14 19.03 -7.75
C TYR A 231 17.14 20.12 -8.17
N LEU A 232 15.95 20.15 -7.56
CA LEU A 232 14.93 21.18 -7.78
C LEU A 232 15.01 22.35 -6.78
N SER A 233 15.93 22.28 -5.82
CA SER A 233 16.04 23.25 -4.71
C SER A 233 17.14 24.26 -4.95
N LYS A 234 17.00 25.45 -4.34
CA LYS A 234 17.99 26.53 -4.42
C LYS A 234 19.08 26.33 -3.35
N SER A 235 20.22 26.96 -3.56
CA SER A 235 21.40 26.86 -2.66
C SER A 235 21.15 27.29 -1.21
N VAL A 236 20.13 28.10 -0.95
CA VAL A 236 19.79 28.61 0.39
C VAL A 236 18.67 27.84 1.06
N ASP A 237 17.99 26.95 0.33
CA ASP A 237 16.84 26.22 0.83
C ASP A 237 17.30 25.17 1.86
N ARG A 238 16.67 25.18 3.03
CA ARG A 238 16.90 24.19 4.10
C ARG A 238 16.08 22.95 3.78
N VAL A 239 16.64 22.09 2.94
CA VAL A 239 15.99 20.88 2.43
C VAL A 239 16.92 19.68 2.56
N CYS A 240 16.31 18.52 2.71
CA CYS A 240 16.99 17.22 2.66
C CYS A 240 16.17 16.23 1.85
N GLU A 241 16.82 15.20 1.38
CA GLU A 241 16.20 14.09 0.65
C GLU A 241 16.21 12.86 1.55
N LEU A 242 15.05 12.25 1.76
CA LEU A 242 14.88 11.02 2.53
C LEU A 242 14.65 9.86 1.57
N ARG A 243 15.31 8.72 1.83
CA ARG A 243 15.10 7.48 1.09
C ARG A 243 15.46 6.26 1.92
N LEU A 244 15.01 5.09 1.49
CA LEU A 244 15.51 3.81 1.99
C LEU A 244 16.81 3.45 1.24
N ASN A 245 17.82 3.01 1.99
CA ASN A 245 19.03 2.46 1.40
C ASN A 245 18.81 1.01 0.98
N GLU A 246 19.85 0.37 0.45
CA GLU A 246 19.80 -1.03 0.01
C GLU A 246 19.47 -2.03 1.13
N TYR A 247 19.72 -1.67 2.38
CA TYR A 247 19.46 -2.53 3.56
C TYR A 247 18.10 -2.28 4.21
N GLY A 248 17.26 -1.42 3.62
CA GLY A 248 15.95 -1.05 4.17
C GLY A 248 16.02 -0.03 5.31
N HIS A 249 17.19 0.61 5.57
CA HIS A 249 17.32 1.69 6.53
C HIS A 249 17.07 3.03 5.86
N TYR A 250 16.49 3.98 6.59
CA TYR A 250 16.36 5.34 6.10
C TYR A 250 17.72 6.04 6.06
N GLU A 251 17.94 6.83 5.02
CA GLU A 251 19.07 7.74 4.92
C GLU A 251 18.61 9.14 4.55
N VAL A 252 19.19 10.13 5.23
CA VAL A 252 18.95 11.55 4.98
C VAL A 252 20.14 12.10 4.21
N LYS A 253 19.88 12.63 3.01
CA LYS A 253 20.90 13.26 2.16
C LYS A 253 20.70 14.77 2.15
N PHE A 254 21.76 15.52 2.39
CA PHE A 254 21.76 16.98 2.41
C PHE A 254 22.26 17.59 1.10
N GLY A 255 22.10 18.90 0.94
CA GLY A 255 22.52 19.63 -0.25
C GLY A 255 24.03 19.80 -0.37
N ASN A 256 24.47 20.29 -1.53
CA ASN A 256 25.88 20.59 -1.81
C ASN A 256 26.19 22.11 -1.86
N GLY A 257 25.22 22.98 -1.54
CA GLY A 257 25.34 24.43 -1.64
C GLY A 257 25.00 25.02 -3.02
N VAL A 258 24.75 24.16 -4.01
CA VAL A 258 24.13 24.53 -5.30
C VAL A 258 22.67 24.05 -5.30
N PHE A 259 22.45 22.82 -4.94
CA PHE A 259 21.17 22.14 -4.80
C PHE A 259 20.89 21.88 -3.31
N GLY A 260 20.12 22.77 -2.70
CA GLY A 260 19.90 22.77 -1.27
C GLY A 260 21.10 23.29 -0.46
N LYS A 261 20.84 23.73 0.78
CA LYS A 261 21.87 24.23 1.68
C LYS A 261 22.83 23.10 2.07
N LYS A 262 24.13 23.34 1.91
CA LYS A 262 25.19 22.45 2.36
C LYS A 262 25.34 22.56 3.87
N LEU A 263 25.58 21.44 4.55
CA LEU A 263 25.96 21.44 5.96
C LEU A 263 27.38 22.02 6.14
N THR A 264 27.58 22.73 7.25
CA THR A 264 28.88 23.23 7.63
C THR A 264 29.49 22.28 8.65
N GLN A 265 30.81 22.14 8.67
CA GLN A 265 31.50 21.34 9.67
C GLN A 265 31.14 21.82 11.09
N GLY A 266 30.66 20.90 11.92
CA GLY A 266 30.24 21.19 13.28
C GLY A 266 28.74 21.52 13.43
N ASP A 267 27.98 21.55 12.36
CA ASP A 267 26.51 21.58 12.44
C ASP A 267 26.00 20.30 13.12
N ILE A 268 24.97 20.42 13.95
CA ILE A 268 24.38 19.28 14.65
C ILE A 268 23.06 18.92 13.96
N VAL A 269 23.00 17.71 13.44
CA VAL A 269 21.79 17.14 12.83
C VAL A 269 21.06 16.29 13.85
N SER A 270 19.80 16.60 14.08
CA SER A 270 18.89 15.88 14.96
C SER A 270 17.72 15.32 14.15
N VAL A 271 17.39 14.07 14.37
CA VAL A 271 16.29 13.40 13.66
C VAL A 271 15.28 12.85 14.66
N ASP A 272 14.01 13.16 14.45
CA ASP A 272 12.90 12.60 15.21
C ASP A 272 12.05 11.71 14.29
N TYR A 273 11.53 10.62 14.84
CA TYR A 273 10.70 9.69 14.09
C TYR A 273 9.70 8.97 15.00
N LEU A 274 8.65 8.39 14.43
CA LEU A 274 7.73 7.52 15.14
C LEU A 274 8.16 6.06 14.97
N LEU A 275 8.27 5.38 16.11
CA LEU A 275 8.48 3.93 16.17
C LEU A 275 7.11 3.26 16.35
N SER A 276 6.65 2.58 15.32
CA SER A 276 5.35 1.89 15.28
C SER A 276 5.37 0.60 16.10
N ASP A 277 4.26 0.31 16.80
CA ASP A 277 4.03 -0.93 17.55
C ASP A 277 3.46 -2.06 16.65
N ASN A 278 3.52 -1.90 15.33
CA ASN A 278 3.04 -2.87 14.37
C ASN A 278 1.55 -3.21 14.58
N VAL A 279 1.14 -4.46 14.37
CA VAL A 279 -0.26 -4.93 14.48
C VAL A 279 -0.85 -4.65 15.87
N ALA A 280 -0.04 -4.67 16.92
CA ALA A 280 -0.47 -4.31 18.27
C ALA A 280 -0.95 -2.85 18.38
N GLY A 281 -0.55 -2.00 17.42
CA GLY A 281 -0.91 -0.59 17.38
C GLY A 281 -2.27 -0.27 16.76
N VAL A 282 -3.05 -1.24 16.30
CA VAL A 282 -4.37 -1.01 15.67
C VAL A 282 -5.44 -0.84 16.75
N ILE A 283 -6.26 0.22 16.64
CA ILE A 283 -7.34 0.52 17.59
C ILE A 283 -8.73 0.52 16.95
N SER A 284 -9.73 0.18 17.75
CA SER A 284 -11.13 0.23 17.35
C SER A 284 -11.70 1.66 17.43
N LYS A 285 -12.89 1.87 16.86
CA LYS A 285 -13.63 3.14 16.97
C LYS A 285 -13.90 3.51 18.43
N ASN A 286 -13.94 4.81 18.70
CA ASN A 286 -14.27 5.43 19.99
C ASN A 286 -13.29 5.15 21.15
N VAL A 287 -12.13 4.54 20.90
CA VAL A 287 -11.13 4.26 21.97
C VAL A 287 -10.44 5.53 22.44
N ILE A 288 -10.27 6.53 21.57
CA ILE A 288 -9.67 7.83 21.94
C ILE A 288 -10.65 8.72 22.71
N ASN A 289 -11.94 8.39 22.70
CA ASN A 289 -12.97 9.24 23.28
C ASN A 289 -12.73 9.52 24.78
N GLY A 290 -12.60 10.81 25.12
CA GLY A 290 -12.37 11.27 26.50
C GLY A 290 -10.91 11.18 26.97
N ASN A 291 -9.99 10.70 26.16
CA ASN A 291 -8.58 10.66 26.52
C ASN A 291 -7.96 12.05 26.48
N LYS A 292 -6.98 12.28 27.38
CA LYS A 292 -6.24 13.54 27.40
C LYS A 292 -5.26 13.64 26.26
N LEU A 293 -5.15 14.85 25.70
CA LEU A 293 -4.08 15.24 24.81
C LEU A 293 -2.82 15.55 25.63
N PHE A 294 -1.74 14.84 25.36
CA PHE A 294 -0.41 15.13 25.92
C PHE A 294 0.35 16.02 24.92
N VAL A 295 0.78 17.17 25.38
CA VAL A 295 1.60 18.08 24.58
C VAL A 295 3.05 17.57 24.62
N TYR A 296 3.62 17.31 23.46
CA TYR A 296 5.02 16.90 23.38
C TYR A 296 5.94 18.06 23.72
N ASP A 297 6.86 17.81 24.62
CA ASP A 297 7.96 18.70 24.96
C ASP A 297 9.27 18.00 24.66
N SER A 298 10.03 18.52 23.70
CA SER A 298 11.29 17.93 23.28
C SER A 298 12.34 18.09 24.37
N THR A 299 13.07 17.01 24.68
CA THR A 299 14.23 17.06 25.59
C THR A 299 15.35 17.96 25.10
N ARG A 300 15.39 18.26 23.80
CA ARG A 300 16.38 19.09 23.12
C ARG A 300 16.09 20.58 23.19
N GLN A 301 15.11 21.03 23.97
CA GLN A 301 14.73 22.45 24.17
C GLN A 301 14.71 23.25 22.86
N ARG A 302 14.00 22.74 21.87
CA ARG A 302 13.94 23.37 20.54
C ARG A 302 13.11 24.64 20.60
N GLU A 303 13.76 25.78 20.54
CA GLU A 303 13.12 27.10 20.40
C GLU A 303 12.54 27.34 18.98
N LEU A 304 12.14 26.28 18.31
CA LEU A 304 11.69 26.26 16.93
C LEU A 304 10.51 27.17 16.61
N PHE A 305 9.69 27.48 17.63
CA PHE A 305 8.39 28.05 17.37
C PHE A 305 8.37 29.55 17.08
N GLN A 306 9.32 30.30 17.63
CA GLN A 306 9.35 31.75 17.41
C GLN A 306 9.90 32.12 16.02
N ASP A 307 10.87 31.36 15.52
CA ASP A 307 11.53 31.69 14.25
C ASP A 307 10.85 31.10 13.02
N LEU A 308 10.23 29.91 13.15
CA LEU A 308 9.52 29.27 12.02
C LEU A 308 8.18 29.93 11.68
N TYR A 309 7.55 30.60 12.66
CA TYR A 309 6.25 31.21 12.49
C TYR A 309 6.20 32.67 12.97
N PRO A 310 7.02 33.57 12.46
CA PRO A 310 7.08 34.96 12.92
C PRO A 310 5.73 35.72 12.79
N ASN A 311 4.83 35.23 11.93
CA ASN A 311 3.51 35.83 11.70
C ASN A 311 2.39 35.17 12.55
N LYS A 312 2.69 34.18 13.38
CA LYS A 312 1.71 33.49 14.25
C LYS A 312 1.69 34.09 15.67
N SER A 313 2.01 35.35 15.83
CA SER A 313 1.94 36.08 17.10
C SER A 313 0.54 36.09 17.75
N GLU A 314 -0.50 35.82 16.96
CA GLU A 314 -1.90 35.73 17.39
C GLU A 314 -2.37 34.29 17.73
N THR A 315 -1.54 33.27 17.47
CA THR A 315 -1.91 31.88 17.71
C THR A 315 -1.43 31.44 19.07
N THR A 316 -2.35 31.02 19.91
CA THR A 316 -2.01 30.46 21.24
C THR A 316 -1.76 28.97 21.11
N PHE A 317 -0.57 28.50 21.47
CA PHE A 317 -0.30 27.07 21.55
C PHE A 317 -1.13 26.43 22.67
N LEU A 318 -1.66 25.26 22.37
CA LEU A 318 -2.45 24.51 23.34
C LEU A 318 -1.52 23.96 24.42
N ASN A 319 -1.63 24.48 25.63
CA ASN A 319 -0.90 23.99 26.79
C ASN A 319 -1.69 22.85 27.50
N ILE A 320 -1.04 22.16 28.45
CA ILE A 320 -1.63 21.03 29.18
C ILE A 320 -2.94 21.44 29.90
N SER A 321 -3.02 22.67 30.42
CA SER A 321 -4.22 23.14 31.11
C SER A 321 -5.41 23.35 30.16
N ASN A 322 -5.15 23.78 28.94
CA ASN A 322 -6.18 23.96 27.91
C ASN A 322 -6.51 22.67 27.16
N SER A 323 -5.59 21.69 27.10
CA SER A 323 -5.84 20.41 26.45
C SER A 323 -7.00 19.63 27.09
N SER A 324 -7.24 19.79 28.39
CA SER A 324 -8.39 19.20 29.08
C SER A 324 -9.76 19.80 28.71
N LYS A 325 -9.76 20.93 28.00
CA LYS A 325 -10.95 21.64 27.54
C LYS A 325 -11.39 21.27 26.13
N ILE A 326 -10.68 20.34 25.51
CA ILE A 326 -11.01 19.80 24.20
C ILE A 326 -11.24 18.31 24.34
N THR A 327 -12.34 17.84 23.78
CA THR A 327 -12.67 16.42 23.72
C THR A 327 -12.43 15.91 22.32
N PHE A 328 -11.72 14.80 22.21
CA PHE A 328 -11.42 14.14 20.93
C PHE A 328 -12.12 12.80 20.87
N ASN A 329 -12.47 12.40 19.65
CA ASN A 329 -13.08 11.10 19.38
C ASN A 329 -12.63 10.59 18.01
N ASN A 330 -12.34 9.29 17.93
CA ASN A 330 -12.14 8.60 16.66
C ASN A 330 -13.43 7.89 16.22
N PRO A 331 -14.15 8.43 15.24
CA PRO A 331 -15.42 7.85 14.79
C PRO A 331 -15.27 6.53 14.03
N LEU A 332 -14.08 6.24 13.56
CA LEU A 332 -13.73 5.05 12.78
C LEU A 332 -12.62 4.25 13.47
N ASN A 333 -12.49 3.00 13.09
CA ASN A 333 -11.30 2.21 13.42
C ASN A 333 -10.07 2.86 12.81
N SER A 334 -8.90 2.60 13.38
CA SER A 334 -7.65 2.97 12.72
C SER A 334 -7.46 2.15 11.43
N SER A 335 -6.65 2.69 10.51
CA SER A 335 -6.31 2.00 9.27
C SER A 335 -5.51 0.74 9.54
N ALA A 336 -5.42 -0.13 8.54
CA ALA A 336 -4.46 -1.22 8.51
C ALA A 336 -3.02 -0.67 8.42
N LEU A 337 -2.06 -1.57 8.57
CA LEU A 337 -0.65 -1.31 8.30
C LEU A 337 -0.36 -1.62 6.84
N SER A 338 0.66 -0.99 6.27
CA SER A 338 1.23 -1.40 5.00
C SER A 338 2.68 -1.83 5.18
N THR A 339 3.04 -2.94 4.57
CA THR A 339 4.44 -3.39 4.49
C THR A 339 5.23 -2.48 3.55
N GLU A 340 6.55 -2.57 3.61
CA GLU A 340 7.42 -1.99 2.59
C GLU A 340 7.07 -2.53 1.19
N GLU A 341 7.35 -1.72 0.20
CA GLU A 341 7.08 -2.06 -1.19
C GLU A 341 7.93 -3.26 -1.63
N THR A 342 7.28 -4.30 -2.14
CA THR A 342 7.97 -5.52 -2.59
C THR A 342 8.69 -5.29 -3.92
N VAL A 343 9.65 -6.17 -4.27
CA VAL A 343 10.37 -6.13 -5.55
C VAL A 343 9.41 -6.11 -6.75
N GLU A 344 8.33 -6.89 -6.69
CA GLU A 344 7.32 -6.92 -7.75
C GLU A 344 6.53 -5.61 -7.85
N GLN A 345 6.17 -5.02 -6.72
CA GLN A 345 5.52 -3.72 -6.69
C GLN A 345 6.44 -2.62 -7.22
N ILE A 346 7.72 -2.63 -6.83
CA ILE A 346 8.72 -1.70 -7.36
C ILE A 346 8.84 -1.86 -8.89
N ARG A 347 8.89 -3.11 -9.40
CA ARG A 347 8.96 -3.40 -10.84
C ARG A 347 7.76 -2.83 -11.61
N LEU A 348 6.57 -2.87 -11.01
CA LEU A 348 5.35 -2.31 -11.60
C LEU A 348 5.27 -0.78 -11.49
N ASN A 349 5.70 -0.21 -10.37
CA ASN A 349 5.49 1.20 -10.04
C ASN A 349 6.62 2.12 -10.54
N ALA A 350 7.87 1.65 -10.52
CA ALA A 350 9.01 2.48 -10.91
C ALA A 350 8.94 3.00 -12.36
N PRO A 351 8.56 2.20 -13.38
CA PRO A 351 8.39 2.72 -14.74
C PRO A 351 7.26 3.74 -14.85
N LYS A 352 6.15 3.55 -14.11
CA LYS A 352 5.01 4.50 -14.11
C LYS A 352 5.44 5.85 -13.53
N LEU A 353 6.14 5.85 -12.39
CA LEU A 353 6.61 7.07 -11.76
C LEU A 353 7.67 7.78 -12.61
N PHE A 354 8.58 7.02 -13.22
CA PHE A 354 9.58 7.58 -14.12
C PHE A 354 8.95 8.24 -15.36
N SER A 355 7.95 7.60 -15.96
CA SER A 355 7.23 8.15 -17.11
C SER A 355 6.44 9.41 -16.76
N SER A 356 5.87 9.49 -15.56
CA SER A 356 5.12 10.66 -15.09
C SER A 356 5.99 11.84 -14.68
N GLN A 357 7.30 11.64 -14.45
CA GLN A 357 8.23 12.67 -13.96
C GLN A 357 7.72 13.39 -12.69
N LEU A 358 7.12 12.66 -11.76
CA LEU A 358 6.48 13.19 -10.54
C LEU A 358 5.31 14.15 -10.80
N ARG A 359 4.73 14.15 -11.99
CA ARG A 359 3.55 14.96 -12.34
C ARG A 359 2.32 14.06 -12.42
N LEU A 360 1.20 14.60 -12.01
CA LEU A 360 -0.09 13.92 -12.10
C LEU A 360 -0.85 14.47 -13.30
N VAL A 361 -0.75 13.79 -14.43
CA VAL A 361 -1.34 14.22 -15.71
C VAL A 361 -2.37 13.21 -16.21
N THR A 362 -2.03 11.93 -16.23
CA THR A 362 -2.90 10.84 -16.67
C THR A 362 -3.64 10.19 -15.51
N GLU A 363 -4.73 9.50 -15.79
CA GLU A 363 -5.48 8.70 -14.80
C GLU A 363 -4.57 7.71 -14.07
N LYS A 364 -3.65 7.08 -14.80
CA LYS A 364 -2.69 6.11 -14.24
C LYS A 364 -1.65 6.74 -13.32
N ASP A 365 -1.28 8.02 -13.56
CA ASP A 365 -0.35 8.73 -12.67
C ASP A 365 -0.99 8.97 -11.31
N TYR A 366 -2.25 9.44 -11.29
CA TYR A 366 -3.01 9.63 -10.05
C TYR A 366 -3.22 8.31 -9.32
N GLN A 367 -3.66 7.27 -10.03
CA GLN A 367 -3.90 5.96 -9.44
C GLN A 367 -2.61 5.39 -8.83
N GLY A 368 -1.51 5.34 -9.58
CA GLY A 368 -0.24 4.81 -9.08
C GLY A 368 0.33 5.62 -7.90
N PHE A 369 0.12 6.93 -7.90
CA PHE A 369 0.53 7.80 -6.79
C PHE A 369 -0.27 7.51 -5.51
N LEU A 370 -1.59 7.38 -5.61
CA LEU A 370 -2.47 7.16 -4.46
C LEU A 370 -2.31 5.74 -3.90
N ASP A 371 -2.26 4.73 -4.76
CA ASP A 371 -2.08 3.33 -4.35
C ASP A 371 -0.75 3.11 -3.60
N ARG A 372 0.30 3.86 -3.98
CA ARG A 372 1.58 3.81 -3.30
C ARG A 372 1.59 4.54 -1.95
N ASN A 373 1.14 5.80 -1.94
CA ASN A 373 1.30 6.67 -0.76
C ASN A 373 0.25 6.44 0.32
N LEU A 374 -0.87 5.81 -0.01
CA LEU A 374 -2.00 5.56 0.88
C LEU A 374 -2.35 4.07 0.97
N ALA A 375 -1.39 3.18 0.72
CA ALA A 375 -1.59 1.73 0.75
C ALA A 375 -2.13 1.20 2.09
N ASN A 376 -1.85 1.90 3.20
CA ASN A 376 -2.39 1.57 4.52
C ASN A 376 -3.87 1.93 4.69
N VAL A 377 -4.40 2.88 3.92
CA VAL A 377 -5.77 3.40 4.05
C VAL A 377 -6.68 2.91 2.95
N ILE A 378 -6.13 2.73 1.76
CA ILE A 378 -6.88 2.50 0.52
C ILE A 378 -6.60 1.09 0.01
N THR A 379 -7.66 0.39 -0.37
CA THR A 379 -7.56 -0.91 -1.05
C THR A 379 -7.52 -0.74 -2.56
N SER A 380 -8.37 0.14 -3.10
CA SER A 380 -8.49 0.34 -4.53
C SER A 380 -8.83 1.79 -4.85
N THR A 381 -8.20 2.30 -5.90
CA THR A 381 -8.53 3.60 -6.47
C THR A 381 -8.90 3.48 -7.94
N HIS A 382 -9.81 4.31 -8.39
CA HIS A 382 -10.06 4.52 -9.81
C HIS A 382 -10.22 6.01 -10.09
N VAL A 383 -9.60 6.46 -11.16
CA VAL A 383 -9.61 7.87 -11.54
C VAL A 383 -10.39 8.03 -12.82
N ALA A 384 -11.39 8.88 -12.78
CA ALA A 384 -12.25 9.16 -13.92
C ALA A 384 -12.21 10.66 -14.26
N ASN A 385 -12.23 10.96 -15.53
CA ASN A 385 -12.45 12.32 -16.01
C ASN A 385 -13.91 12.73 -15.79
N ASN A 386 -14.20 14.01 -16.02
CA ASN A 386 -15.56 14.52 -15.80
C ASN A 386 -16.59 13.92 -16.77
N ASP A 387 -16.20 13.60 -17.98
CA ASP A 387 -17.07 12.99 -18.99
C ASP A 387 -17.52 11.58 -18.58
N SER A 388 -16.59 10.71 -18.22
CA SER A 388 -16.90 9.38 -17.70
C SER A 388 -17.72 9.43 -16.40
N TYR A 389 -17.42 10.41 -15.53
CA TYR A 389 -18.18 10.60 -14.29
C TYR A 389 -19.65 10.91 -14.57
N ILE A 390 -19.94 11.79 -15.53
CA ILE A 390 -21.33 12.14 -15.89
C ILE A 390 -22.01 10.97 -16.60
N ASN A 391 -21.39 10.46 -17.65
CA ASN A 391 -22.03 9.50 -18.56
C ASN A 391 -22.20 8.11 -17.94
N GLU A 392 -21.44 7.75 -16.91
CA GLU A 392 -21.54 6.45 -16.28
C GLU A 392 -22.02 6.52 -14.83
N TYR A 393 -21.34 7.29 -13.95
CA TYR A 393 -21.70 7.33 -12.53
C TYR A 393 -23.02 8.08 -12.26
N ILE A 394 -23.20 9.26 -12.87
CA ILE A 394 -24.45 10.02 -12.71
C ILE A 394 -25.59 9.32 -13.44
N GLN A 395 -25.34 8.80 -14.65
CA GLN A 395 -26.33 8.07 -15.43
C GLN A 395 -26.87 6.86 -14.68
N TYR A 396 -26.03 6.14 -13.94
CA TYR A 396 -26.45 5.01 -13.10
C TYR A 396 -27.59 5.39 -12.14
N PHE A 397 -27.56 6.55 -11.48
CA PHE A 397 -28.64 6.96 -10.58
C PHE A 397 -29.94 7.27 -11.30
N TYR A 398 -29.87 7.75 -12.53
CA TYR A 398 -31.06 7.90 -13.37
C TYR A 398 -31.64 6.55 -13.79
N ASP A 399 -30.80 5.59 -14.16
CA ASP A 399 -31.20 4.28 -14.64
C ASP A 399 -31.89 3.46 -13.55
N ILE A 400 -31.45 3.55 -12.30
CA ILE A 400 -32.12 2.90 -11.16
C ILE A 400 -33.32 3.69 -10.63
N CYS A 401 -33.77 4.73 -11.35
CA CYS A 401 -34.93 5.54 -11.01
C CYS A 401 -34.89 6.18 -9.60
N VAL A 402 -33.71 6.46 -9.07
CA VAL A 402 -33.58 7.24 -7.85
C VAL A 402 -33.96 8.67 -8.18
N ASP A 403 -35.10 9.15 -7.65
CA ASP A 403 -35.57 10.51 -7.90
C ASP A 403 -34.54 11.52 -7.36
N PRO A 404 -33.80 12.21 -8.20
CA PRO A 404 -32.76 13.14 -7.78
C PRO A 404 -33.35 14.30 -6.95
N ASN A 405 -34.65 14.60 -7.12
CA ASN A 405 -35.34 15.64 -6.36
C ASN A 405 -35.57 15.27 -4.89
N LYS A 406 -35.65 13.98 -4.59
CA LYS A 406 -35.85 13.47 -3.21
C LYS A 406 -34.55 13.20 -2.46
N VAL A 407 -33.48 12.79 -3.19
CA VAL A 407 -32.27 12.26 -2.53
C VAL A 407 -31.15 13.29 -2.45
N ASN A 408 -30.99 14.19 -3.43
CA ASN A 408 -29.98 15.24 -3.30
C ASN A 408 -30.09 16.29 -4.43
N ARG A 409 -30.47 17.50 -4.11
CA ARG A 409 -30.28 18.68 -4.98
C ARG A 409 -28.82 18.85 -5.44
N VAL A 410 -27.89 18.23 -4.68
CA VAL A 410 -26.46 18.25 -5.01
C VAL A 410 -26.17 17.48 -6.31
N ILE A 411 -26.81 16.34 -6.56
CA ILE A 411 -26.61 15.57 -7.80
C ILE A 411 -27.10 16.34 -9.01
N ILE A 412 -28.30 16.93 -8.95
CA ILE A 412 -28.84 17.76 -10.06
C ILE A 412 -27.97 18.99 -10.29
N ASN A 413 -27.56 19.67 -9.25
CA ASN A 413 -26.67 20.80 -9.37
C ASN A 413 -25.32 20.40 -9.94
N GLN A 414 -24.78 19.21 -9.58
CA GLN A 414 -23.53 18.70 -10.14
C GLN A 414 -23.67 18.35 -11.63
N VAL A 415 -24.77 17.73 -12.03
CA VAL A 415 -25.05 17.47 -13.47
C VAL A 415 -25.14 18.79 -14.24
N ASN A 416 -25.90 19.74 -13.73
CA ASN A 416 -26.05 21.04 -14.38
C ASN A 416 -24.74 21.84 -14.40
N PHE A 417 -23.91 21.75 -13.37
CA PHE A 417 -22.59 22.37 -13.31
C PHE A 417 -21.58 21.64 -14.20
N ALA A 418 -21.65 20.33 -14.26
CA ALA A 418 -20.76 19.51 -15.07
C ALA A 418 -20.99 19.75 -16.57
N ASP A 419 -22.24 19.90 -16.99
CA ASP A 419 -22.59 20.33 -18.36
C ASP A 419 -22.13 21.77 -18.67
N ALA A 420 -22.00 22.60 -17.64
CA ALA A 420 -21.77 24.01 -17.85
C ALA A 420 -20.30 24.44 -17.90
N CYS A 421 -19.37 23.92 -17.08
CA CYS A 421 -18.00 24.45 -17.00
C CYS A 421 -16.93 23.58 -16.30
N ASP A 422 -17.23 22.44 -15.71
CA ASP A 422 -16.28 21.75 -14.81
C ASP A 422 -15.44 20.65 -15.50
N PHE A 423 -14.94 20.94 -16.70
CA PHE A 423 -14.08 20.01 -17.47
C PHE A 423 -12.76 19.67 -16.77
N ASN A 424 -12.39 20.45 -15.76
CA ASN A 424 -11.11 20.31 -15.06
C ASN A 424 -11.18 19.42 -13.81
N ASN A 425 -12.33 18.85 -13.50
CA ASN A 425 -12.49 17.96 -12.36
C ASN A 425 -11.95 16.58 -12.68
N ILE A 426 -11.08 16.10 -11.78
CA ILE A 426 -10.58 14.74 -11.75
C ILE A 426 -11.29 14.03 -10.60
N ASN A 427 -12.19 13.11 -10.94
CA ASN A 427 -12.97 12.38 -9.96
C ASN A 427 -12.21 11.13 -9.54
N VAL A 428 -11.84 11.04 -8.26
CA VAL A 428 -11.06 9.94 -7.71
C VAL A 428 -11.98 9.10 -6.83
N PHE A 429 -12.36 7.92 -7.32
CA PHE A 429 -13.12 6.94 -6.56
C PHE A 429 -12.17 6.16 -5.67
N VAL A 430 -12.47 6.09 -4.38
CA VAL A 430 -11.57 5.52 -3.38
C VAL A 430 -12.32 4.52 -2.50
N VAL A 431 -11.81 3.32 -2.43
CA VAL A 431 -12.28 2.26 -1.53
C VAL A 431 -11.32 2.22 -0.34
N PRO A 432 -11.78 2.53 0.89
CA PRO A 432 -10.95 2.38 2.07
C PRO A 432 -10.64 0.90 2.33
N ARG A 433 -9.54 0.62 3.00
CA ARG A 433 -9.23 -0.72 3.50
C ARG A 433 -10.18 -1.08 4.63
N PHE A 434 -10.89 -2.18 4.49
CA PHE A 434 -11.83 -2.66 5.49
C PHE A 434 -11.94 -4.19 5.48
N THR A 435 -12.34 -4.74 6.62
CA THR A 435 -12.65 -6.17 6.73
C THR A 435 -14.09 -6.32 7.19
N ILE A 436 -14.86 -7.17 6.52
CA ILE A 436 -16.24 -7.47 6.90
C ILE A 436 -16.23 -8.53 7.99
N THR A 437 -16.56 -8.14 9.21
CA THR A 437 -16.57 -9.03 10.39
C THR A 437 -17.95 -9.58 10.72
N GLU A 438 -19.02 -8.97 10.20
CA GLU A 438 -20.40 -9.35 10.46
C GLU A 438 -21.18 -9.52 9.17
N ASP A 439 -22.21 -10.40 9.21
CA ASP A 439 -23.13 -10.56 8.09
C ASP A 439 -24.03 -9.33 7.94
N LYS A 440 -24.42 -9.03 6.69
CA LYS A 440 -25.35 -7.94 6.35
C LYS A 440 -24.82 -6.53 6.71
N THR A 441 -23.51 -6.38 6.78
CA THR A 441 -22.87 -5.08 7.11
C THR A 441 -22.60 -4.30 5.82
N TYR A 442 -22.84 -2.99 5.88
CA TYR A 442 -22.48 -2.06 4.82
C TYR A 442 -21.02 -1.62 5.00
N PRO A 443 -20.18 -1.70 3.94
CA PRO A 443 -18.81 -1.26 4.02
C PRO A 443 -18.68 0.23 4.34
N PRO A 444 -17.63 0.65 5.06
CA PRO A 444 -17.43 2.05 5.39
C PRO A 444 -17.01 2.87 4.16
N PHE A 445 -17.34 4.15 4.17
CA PHE A 445 -16.78 5.13 3.24
C PHE A 445 -15.55 5.78 3.82
N LEU A 446 -14.72 6.35 2.94
CA LEU A 446 -13.58 7.13 3.36
C LEU A 446 -14.04 8.40 4.10
N SER A 447 -13.41 8.70 5.24
CA SER A 447 -13.76 9.89 6.00
C SER A 447 -13.42 11.18 5.25
N ASN A 448 -14.10 12.27 5.57
CA ASN A 448 -13.82 13.57 4.96
C ASN A 448 -12.39 14.05 5.21
N SER A 449 -11.81 13.71 6.36
CA SER A 449 -10.42 14.02 6.68
C SER A 449 -9.44 13.36 5.72
N PHE A 450 -9.66 12.09 5.41
CA PHE A 450 -8.84 11.40 4.42
C PHE A 450 -9.09 11.88 2.99
N LYS A 451 -10.32 12.24 2.63
CA LYS A 451 -10.61 12.86 1.33
C LYS A 451 -9.83 14.16 1.15
N ASN A 452 -9.80 15.01 2.18
CA ASN A 452 -9.02 16.23 2.18
C ASN A 452 -7.51 15.97 2.15
N TYR A 453 -7.06 14.93 2.86
CA TYR A 453 -5.66 14.50 2.81
C TYR A 453 -5.22 14.11 1.39
N ILE A 454 -6.05 13.37 0.66
CA ILE A 454 -5.81 13.05 -0.77
C ILE A 454 -5.65 14.34 -1.59
N VAL A 455 -6.55 15.31 -1.41
CA VAL A 455 -6.48 16.59 -2.12
C VAL A 455 -5.17 17.32 -1.81
N THR A 456 -4.78 17.37 -0.55
CA THR A 456 -3.52 18.03 -0.12
C THR A 456 -2.30 17.35 -0.71
N GLN A 457 -2.21 16.02 -0.64
CA GLN A 457 -1.09 15.25 -1.17
C GLN A 457 -0.91 15.40 -2.70
N THR A 458 -2.00 15.63 -3.41
CA THR A 458 -1.97 15.80 -4.87
C THR A 458 -1.72 17.26 -5.31
N GLN A 459 -1.83 18.23 -4.38
CA GLN A 459 -1.85 19.66 -4.69
C GLN A 459 -0.59 20.14 -5.43
N ASP A 460 0.58 19.73 -4.99
CA ASP A 460 1.87 20.20 -5.53
C ASP A 460 2.28 19.49 -6.83
N ARG A 461 1.55 18.44 -7.22
CA ARG A 461 1.89 17.57 -8.36
C ARG A 461 0.89 17.63 -9.49
N LYS A 462 -0.34 18.04 -9.21
CA LYS A 462 -1.41 18.16 -10.21
C LYS A 462 -1.18 19.34 -11.16
N MET A 463 -1.82 19.32 -12.31
CA MET A 463 -1.87 20.49 -13.19
C MET A 463 -2.60 21.65 -12.48
N LEU A 464 -2.14 22.87 -12.69
CA LEU A 464 -2.68 24.07 -12.04
C LEU A 464 -4.19 24.26 -12.23
N SER A 465 -4.70 23.90 -13.41
CA SER A 465 -6.13 24.03 -13.74
C SER A 465 -7.00 22.90 -13.19
N ASN A 466 -6.42 21.79 -12.74
CA ASN A 466 -7.19 20.61 -12.36
C ASN A 466 -7.59 20.65 -10.88
N THR A 467 -8.82 20.20 -10.61
CA THR A 467 -9.34 20.03 -9.25
C THR A 467 -9.54 18.53 -8.98
N VAL A 468 -8.89 18.02 -7.95
CA VAL A 468 -9.05 16.63 -7.52
C VAL A 468 -10.24 16.54 -6.60
N VAL A 469 -11.21 15.67 -6.95
CA VAL A 469 -12.45 15.47 -6.19
C VAL A 469 -12.55 14.01 -5.77
N PRO A 470 -12.26 13.67 -4.50
CA PRO A 470 -12.45 12.32 -3.98
C PRO A 470 -13.94 11.96 -3.94
N ARG A 471 -14.28 10.77 -4.45
CA ARG A 471 -15.64 10.24 -4.53
C ARG A 471 -15.77 8.93 -3.80
N ASP A 472 -16.96 8.69 -3.25
CA ASP A 472 -17.29 7.40 -2.65
C ASP A 472 -17.66 6.39 -3.76
N PRO A 473 -17.23 5.12 -3.61
CA PRO A 473 -17.63 4.05 -4.52
C PRO A 473 -19.07 3.65 -4.27
N ILE A 474 -19.66 2.94 -5.23
CA ILE A 474 -20.90 2.22 -5.01
C ILE A 474 -20.56 0.78 -4.65
N TYR A 475 -20.93 0.38 -3.44
CA TYR A 475 -20.72 -0.99 -2.98
C TYR A 475 -21.82 -1.90 -3.52
N MET A 476 -21.41 -2.93 -4.25
CA MET A 476 -22.31 -3.98 -4.75
C MET A 476 -22.20 -5.21 -3.85
N ALA A 477 -23.26 -5.46 -3.12
CA ALA A 477 -23.38 -6.65 -2.28
C ALA A 477 -23.68 -7.88 -3.15
N PHE A 478 -22.93 -8.95 -2.93
CA PHE A 478 -23.17 -10.26 -3.56
C PHE A 478 -23.63 -11.25 -2.50
N GLY A 479 -24.83 -11.79 -2.68
CA GLY A 479 -25.39 -12.84 -1.83
C GLY A 479 -25.43 -14.16 -2.57
N LEU A 480 -25.03 -15.25 -1.91
CA LEU A 480 -25.21 -16.59 -2.44
C LEU A 480 -26.69 -16.93 -2.38
N GLY A 481 -27.29 -17.05 -3.54
CA GLY A 481 -28.69 -17.44 -3.65
C GLY A 481 -29.49 -16.57 -4.60
N ILE A 482 -30.44 -17.19 -5.20
CA ILE A 482 -31.36 -16.58 -6.16
C ILE A 482 -32.76 -16.98 -5.79
N GLY A 483 -33.63 -16.00 -5.83
CA GLY A 483 -35.03 -16.25 -5.79
C GLY A 483 -35.69 -16.22 -7.14
N ASP A 484 -37.00 -16.14 -7.12
CA ASP A 484 -37.81 -15.95 -8.28
C ASP A 484 -37.35 -14.71 -9.07
N THR A 485 -37.02 -14.90 -10.34
CA THR A 485 -36.56 -13.85 -11.24
C THR A 485 -37.61 -12.77 -11.51
N THR A 486 -38.86 -13.04 -11.18
CA THR A 486 -40.00 -12.09 -11.35
C THR A 486 -40.18 -11.16 -10.15
N ASN A 487 -39.74 -11.58 -8.94
CA ASN A 487 -39.85 -10.83 -7.70
C ASN A 487 -38.56 -10.96 -6.88
N LEU A 488 -37.48 -10.33 -7.35
CA LEU A 488 -36.21 -10.31 -6.64
C LEU A 488 -36.32 -9.44 -5.40
N THR A 489 -36.37 -10.07 -4.23
CA THR A 489 -36.31 -9.37 -2.92
C THR A 489 -35.18 -9.94 -2.08
N LEU A 490 -34.69 -9.15 -1.11
CA LEU A 490 -33.61 -9.58 -0.22
C LEU A 490 -33.95 -10.81 0.63
N ASP A 491 -35.24 -11.05 0.90
CA ASP A 491 -35.72 -12.22 1.65
C ASP A 491 -35.42 -13.55 0.92
N ILE A 492 -35.28 -13.48 -0.38
CA ILE A 492 -34.98 -14.62 -1.22
C ILE A 492 -33.53 -15.11 -1.07
N LEU A 493 -32.62 -14.27 -0.62
CA LEU A 493 -31.27 -14.70 -0.29
C LEU A 493 -31.22 -15.83 0.75
N ASP A 494 -32.25 -15.94 1.60
CA ASP A 494 -32.35 -16.99 2.61
C ASP A 494 -32.91 -18.32 2.06
N GLN A 495 -33.50 -18.30 0.89
CA GLN A 495 -34.18 -19.47 0.28
C GLN A 495 -33.31 -20.22 -0.74
N THR A 496 -32.21 -19.63 -1.20
CA THR A 496 -31.41 -20.23 -2.28
C THR A 496 -30.08 -20.75 -1.77
N LYS A 497 -29.71 -21.95 -2.18
CA LYS A 497 -28.50 -22.64 -1.75
C LYS A 497 -27.68 -23.18 -2.93
N LEU A 498 -26.38 -23.25 -2.73
CA LEU A 498 -25.44 -23.93 -3.61
C LEU A 498 -25.37 -25.40 -3.22
N TYR A 499 -25.75 -26.28 -4.16
CA TYR A 499 -25.65 -27.71 -4.01
C TYR A 499 -24.38 -28.22 -4.71
N ALA A 500 -23.54 -28.94 -3.98
CA ALA A 500 -22.41 -29.65 -4.54
C ALA A 500 -22.62 -31.16 -4.40
N VAL A 501 -22.58 -31.85 -5.52
CA VAL A 501 -22.72 -33.30 -5.57
C VAL A 501 -21.36 -33.94 -5.41
N ARG A 502 -21.24 -34.76 -4.38
CA ARG A 502 -20.01 -35.49 -4.03
C ARG A 502 -20.01 -36.86 -4.77
N GLU A 503 -18.82 -37.26 -5.24
CA GLU A 503 -18.61 -38.60 -5.78
C GLU A 503 -18.85 -39.68 -4.71
N THR A 504 -19.50 -40.78 -5.08
CA THR A 504 -19.94 -41.84 -4.18
C THR A 504 -18.78 -42.50 -3.41
N ASN A 505 -17.58 -42.54 -3.98
CA ASN A 505 -16.39 -43.17 -3.39
C ASN A 505 -15.46 -42.21 -2.61
N ASN A 506 -15.86 -40.97 -2.44
CA ASN A 506 -15.00 -40.00 -1.78
C ASN A 506 -15.01 -40.13 -0.25
N LYS A 507 -13.81 -40.22 0.34
CA LYS A 507 -13.60 -40.32 1.80
C LYS A 507 -13.61 -38.98 2.53
N ILE A 508 -13.63 -37.85 1.82
CA ILE A 508 -13.58 -36.52 2.43
C ILE A 508 -14.92 -36.22 3.12
N ASN A 509 -14.85 -35.70 4.34
CA ASN A 509 -16.04 -35.35 5.11
C ASN A 509 -16.80 -34.19 4.42
N LYS A 510 -18.14 -34.29 4.39
CA LYS A 510 -19.04 -33.24 3.86
C LYS A 510 -18.78 -31.88 4.49
N THR A 511 -18.51 -31.82 5.79
CA THR A 511 -18.20 -30.57 6.50
C THR A 511 -16.91 -29.94 5.98
N THR A 512 -15.87 -30.75 5.74
CA THR A 512 -14.60 -30.28 5.19
C THR A 512 -14.76 -29.71 3.77
N LEU A 513 -15.50 -30.41 2.90
CA LEU A 513 -15.82 -29.92 1.55
C LEU A 513 -16.59 -28.59 1.60
N LYS A 514 -17.60 -28.52 2.46
CA LYS A 514 -18.39 -27.32 2.69
C LYS A 514 -17.52 -26.12 3.11
N THR A 515 -16.59 -26.33 4.04
CA THR A 515 -15.66 -25.28 4.50
C THR A 515 -14.69 -24.86 3.38
N ARG A 516 -14.19 -25.81 2.58
CA ARG A 516 -13.30 -25.51 1.44
C ARG A 516 -14.02 -24.69 0.37
N ILE A 517 -15.26 -25.05 -0.01
CA ILE A 517 -16.06 -24.27 -0.97
C ILE A 517 -16.32 -22.87 -0.42
N ALA A 518 -16.70 -22.76 0.85
CA ALA A 518 -16.94 -21.46 1.49
C ALA A 518 -15.66 -20.60 1.51
N SER A 519 -14.48 -21.20 1.73
CA SER A 519 -13.20 -20.50 1.67
C SER A 519 -12.89 -19.96 0.27
N ILE A 520 -13.14 -20.74 -0.78
CA ILE A 520 -12.95 -20.31 -2.18
C ILE A 520 -13.86 -19.12 -2.50
N ILE A 521 -15.13 -19.18 -2.10
CA ILE A 521 -16.09 -18.09 -2.33
C ILE A 521 -15.66 -16.83 -1.56
N LYS A 522 -15.23 -16.98 -0.30
CA LYS A 522 -14.73 -15.84 0.50
C LYS A 522 -13.49 -15.21 -0.13
N LYS A 523 -12.54 -16.02 -0.60
CA LYS A 523 -11.35 -15.54 -1.28
C LYS A 523 -11.70 -14.81 -2.60
N PHE A 524 -12.69 -15.27 -3.34
CA PHE A 524 -13.13 -14.61 -4.56
C PHE A 524 -13.68 -13.19 -4.32
N PHE A 525 -14.29 -12.96 -3.15
CA PHE A 525 -14.79 -11.65 -2.72
C PHE A 525 -13.91 -11.01 -1.64
N ASP A 526 -12.63 -11.35 -1.60
CA ASP A 526 -11.71 -10.73 -0.65
C ASP A 526 -11.59 -9.24 -0.94
N THR A 527 -11.89 -8.42 0.06
CA THR A 527 -11.89 -6.97 -0.08
C THR A 527 -10.50 -6.39 -0.29
N GLU A 528 -9.45 -7.13 0.05
CA GLU A 528 -8.06 -6.69 -0.18
C GLU A 528 -7.55 -7.04 -1.59
N GLU A 529 -8.08 -8.09 -2.21
CA GLU A 529 -7.70 -8.50 -3.56
C GLU A 529 -8.60 -7.89 -4.64
N ASN A 530 -9.80 -7.42 -4.28
CA ASN A 530 -10.78 -6.85 -5.23
C ASN A 530 -10.47 -5.38 -5.58
N SER A 531 -10.90 -4.99 -6.76
CA SER A 531 -10.72 -3.63 -7.27
C SER A 531 -12.02 -3.03 -7.84
N LEU A 532 -12.05 -1.71 -7.93
CA LEU A 532 -13.09 -0.98 -8.64
C LEU A 532 -13.12 -1.38 -10.12
N GLY A 533 -14.30 -1.57 -10.68
CA GLY A 533 -14.46 -1.93 -12.08
C GLY A 533 -13.98 -3.35 -12.43
N GLN A 534 -13.87 -4.22 -11.46
CA GLN A 534 -13.36 -5.57 -11.63
C GLN A 534 -14.21 -6.43 -12.57
N ASN A 535 -13.53 -7.29 -13.32
CA ASN A 535 -14.19 -8.38 -14.06
C ASN A 535 -14.38 -9.59 -13.14
N LEU A 536 -15.62 -9.88 -12.82
CA LEU A 536 -16.01 -11.04 -12.01
C LEU A 536 -16.19 -12.27 -12.91
N SER A 537 -15.23 -13.19 -12.90
CA SER A 537 -15.30 -14.44 -13.64
C SER A 537 -15.93 -15.55 -12.80
N LEU A 538 -17.25 -15.70 -12.88
CA LEU A 538 -17.98 -16.79 -12.23
C LEU A 538 -17.63 -18.15 -12.84
N THR A 539 -17.23 -18.17 -14.10
CA THR A 539 -16.71 -19.36 -14.77
C THR A 539 -15.45 -19.87 -14.06
N ASN A 540 -14.50 -18.99 -13.76
CA ASN A 540 -13.29 -19.36 -13.00
C ASN A 540 -13.63 -19.82 -11.58
N LEU A 541 -14.56 -19.12 -10.91
CA LEU A 541 -15.01 -19.52 -9.58
C LEU A 541 -15.64 -20.93 -9.59
N THR A 542 -16.52 -21.19 -10.56
CA THR A 542 -17.14 -22.49 -10.77
C THR A 542 -16.09 -23.58 -11.01
N ASN A 543 -15.12 -23.34 -11.88
CA ASN A 543 -14.04 -24.27 -12.18
C ASN A 543 -13.14 -24.53 -10.95
N ASN A 544 -12.84 -23.49 -10.16
CA ASN A 544 -12.07 -23.64 -8.94
C ASN A 544 -12.79 -24.51 -7.90
N ILE A 545 -14.11 -24.43 -7.80
CA ILE A 545 -14.90 -25.29 -6.93
C ILE A 545 -14.95 -26.72 -7.49
N LEU A 546 -15.16 -26.90 -8.79
CA LEU A 546 -15.19 -28.20 -9.45
C LEU A 546 -13.82 -28.92 -9.41
N SER A 547 -12.71 -28.18 -9.33
CA SER A 547 -11.37 -28.75 -9.19
C SER A 547 -11.08 -29.34 -7.81
N LEU A 548 -11.96 -29.12 -6.82
CA LEU A 548 -11.82 -29.74 -5.51
C LEU A 548 -12.03 -31.26 -5.61
N GLU A 549 -11.10 -32.01 -5.03
CA GLU A 549 -11.17 -33.46 -4.99
C GLU A 549 -12.51 -33.93 -4.41
N GLY A 550 -13.23 -34.72 -5.18
CA GLY A 550 -14.49 -35.34 -4.79
C GLY A 550 -15.76 -34.55 -5.07
N ILE A 551 -15.68 -33.46 -5.81
CA ILE A 551 -16.86 -32.75 -6.32
C ILE A 551 -17.08 -33.12 -7.80
N LYS A 552 -18.24 -33.67 -8.10
CA LYS A 552 -18.60 -34.05 -9.46
C LYS A 552 -19.31 -32.95 -10.22
N ARG A 553 -20.22 -32.27 -9.56
CA ARG A 553 -20.98 -31.14 -10.14
C ARG A 553 -21.46 -30.20 -9.05
N ILE A 554 -21.77 -29.00 -9.46
CA ILE A 554 -22.40 -27.98 -8.61
C ILE A 554 -23.63 -27.42 -9.33
N GLU A 555 -24.59 -26.97 -8.55
CA GLU A 555 -25.80 -26.32 -9.07
C GLU A 555 -26.35 -25.36 -8.01
N THR A 556 -26.92 -24.26 -8.47
CA THR A 556 -27.64 -23.34 -7.59
C THR A 556 -29.13 -23.54 -7.77
N ARG A 557 -29.86 -23.82 -6.68
CA ARG A 557 -31.32 -24.05 -6.74
C ARG A 557 -32.04 -23.38 -5.57
N ASN A 558 -33.33 -23.12 -5.77
CA ASN A 558 -34.23 -22.68 -4.72
C ASN A 558 -34.56 -23.87 -3.80
N GLU A 559 -34.43 -23.72 -2.50
CA GLU A 559 -34.68 -24.77 -1.51
C GLU A 559 -36.19 -25.12 -1.41
N LEU A 560 -37.06 -24.13 -1.58
CA LEU A 560 -38.52 -24.32 -1.44
C LEU A 560 -39.16 -24.91 -2.68
N THR A 561 -38.81 -24.40 -3.87
CA THR A 561 -39.41 -24.84 -5.13
C THR A 561 -38.68 -26.01 -5.78
N GLY A 562 -37.43 -26.24 -5.41
CA GLY A 562 -36.54 -27.23 -6.02
C GLY A 562 -36.05 -26.82 -7.42
N GLU A 563 -36.38 -25.64 -7.90
CA GLU A 563 -35.99 -25.14 -9.21
C GLU A 563 -34.50 -24.92 -9.32
N ILE A 564 -33.85 -25.44 -10.38
CA ILE A 564 -32.42 -25.28 -10.66
C ILE A 564 -32.25 -24.05 -11.55
N PHE A 565 -31.49 -23.06 -11.06
CA PHE A 565 -31.24 -21.83 -11.81
C PHE A 565 -30.05 -21.92 -12.74
N THR A 566 -29.00 -22.63 -12.31
CA THR A 566 -27.79 -22.81 -13.12
C THR A 566 -27.01 -24.04 -12.68
N GLY A 567 -26.26 -24.63 -13.60
CA GLY A 567 -25.27 -25.69 -13.35
C GLY A 567 -23.95 -25.17 -12.81
N GLY A 568 -23.91 -23.97 -12.24
CA GLY A 568 -22.72 -23.33 -11.65
C GLY A 568 -23.07 -22.52 -10.40
N VAL A 569 -22.20 -21.59 -10.05
CA VAL A 569 -22.44 -20.64 -8.98
C VAL A 569 -23.17 -19.41 -9.52
N SER A 570 -24.20 -18.99 -8.82
CA SER A 570 -24.92 -17.75 -9.11
C SER A 570 -25.02 -16.89 -7.86
N PHE A 571 -25.00 -15.60 -8.04
CA PHE A 571 -25.17 -14.62 -6.98
C PHE A 571 -26.31 -13.67 -7.31
N LEU A 572 -26.99 -13.22 -6.27
CA LEU A 572 -27.81 -12.04 -6.34
C LEU A 572 -26.93 -10.83 -5.99
N SER A 573 -26.80 -9.89 -6.92
CA SER A 573 -26.10 -8.63 -6.68
C SER A 573 -27.10 -7.51 -6.46
N PHE A 574 -26.83 -6.63 -5.52
CA PHE A 574 -27.68 -5.47 -5.25
C PHE A 574 -26.88 -4.34 -4.59
N ASN A 575 -27.39 -3.13 -4.75
CA ASN A 575 -26.87 -1.97 -4.03
C ASN A 575 -27.58 -1.86 -2.66
N PRO A 576 -26.90 -2.05 -1.52
CA PRO A 576 -27.55 -1.99 -0.20
C PRO A 576 -28.16 -0.65 0.16
N GLN A 577 -27.77 0.43 -0.49
CA GLN A 577 -28.39 1.75 -0.30
C GLN A 577 -29.72 1.87 -1.05
N TYR A 578 -29.88 1.14 -2.14
CA TYR A 578 -31.05 1.14 -3.01
C TYR A 578 -31.47 -0.30 -3.37
N PRO A 579 -31.79 -1.14 -2.38
CA PRO A 579 -31.92 -2.58 -2.60
C PRO A 579 -33.09 -2.97 -3.53
N GLU A 580 -34.10 -2.12 -3.63
CA GLU A 580 -35.27 -2.38 -4.48
C GLU A 580 -35.06 -1.93 -5.94
N SER A 581 -34.10 -1.05 -6.17
CA SER A 581 -33.90 -0.41 -7.47
C SER A 581 -32.75 -1.00 -8.29
N ASP A 582 -31.78 -1.67 -7.62
CA ASP A 582 -30.59 -2.22 -8.27
C ASP A 582 -30.35 -3.67 -7.80
N ILE A 583 -31.28 -4.56 -8.20
CA ILE A 583 -31.18 -6.00 -7.95
C ILE A 583 -30.97 -6.72 -9.26
N GLU A 584 -29.96 -7.58 -9.33
CA GLU A 584 -29.63 -8.34 -10.51
C GLU A 584 -29.15 -9.75 -10.19
N LEU A 585 -29.59 -10.70 -11.01
CA LEU A 585 -29.09 -12.06 -11.00
C LEU A 585 -27.77 -12.13 -11.80
N VAL A 586 -26.69 -12.50 -11.15
CA VAL A 586 -25.39 -12.70 -11.80
C VAL A 586 -25.09 -14.20 -11.84
N ASN A 587 -25.25 -14.79 -13.03
CA ASN A 587 -24.99 -16.20 -13.33
C ASN A 587 -23.95 -16.41 -14.44
N GLN A 588 -23.39 -15.34 -14.95
CA GLN A 588 -22.36 -15.30 -16.00
C GLN A 588 -21.25 -14.33 -15.61
N ASP A 589 -20.13 -14.41 -16.30
CA ASP A 589 -19.02 -13.47 -16.14
C ASP A 589 -19.51 -12.04 -16.40
N LYS A 590 -19.15 -11.13 -15.50
CA LYS A 590 -19.62 -9.74 -15.53
C LYS A 590 -18.50 -8.77 -15.21
N THR A 591 -18.32 -7.78 -16.06
CA THR A 591 -17.46 -6.63 -15.77
C THR A 591 -18.28 -5.56 -15.07
N LEU A 592 -17.83 -5.13 -13.90
CA LEU A 592 -18.47 -4.05 -13.17
C LEU A 592 -18.06 -2.68 -13.74
N PRO A 593 -18.95 -1.67 -13.69
CA PRO A 593 -18.55 -0.28 -13.94
C PRO A 593 -17.44 0.17 -13.00
N PHE A 594 -16.59 1.10 -13.43
CA PHE A 594 -15.40 1.55 -12.70
C PHE A 594 -15.67 2.10 -11.30
N PHE A 595 -16.87 2.55 -11.02
CA PHE A 595 -17.28 3.08 -9.72
C PHE A 595 -17.92 2.06 -8.79
N LYS A 596 -18.12 0.81 -9.23
CA LYS A 596 -18.70 -0.27 -8.43
C LYS A 596 -17.62 -1.17 -7.84
N PHE A 597 -17.75 -1.46 -6.55
CA PHE A 597 -16.86 -2.35 -5.81
C PHE A 597 -17.63 -3.56 -5.27
N PRO A 598 -17.24 -4.81 -5.62
CA PRO A 598 -17.94 -6.01 -5.19
C PRO A 598 -17.51 -6.44 -3.78
N TYR A 599 -18.46 -6.91 -2.97
CA TYR A 599 -18.19 -7.53 -1.68
C TYR A 599 -19.22 -8.59 -1.32
N LEU A 600 -18.87 -9.51 -0.44
CA LEU A 600 -19.75 -10.59 0.01
C LEU A 600 -20.66 -10.10 1.15
N TYR A 601 -21.97 -10.13 0.93
CA TYR A 601 -22.97 -9.59 1.88
C TYR A 601 -23.06 -10.36 3.21
N SER A 602 -22.85 -11.68 3.16
CA SER A 602 -22.97 -12.53 4.34
C SER A 602 -21.80 -13.52 4.44
N PRO A 603 -20.56 -13.04 4.72
CA PRO A 603 -19.36 -13.88 4.72
C PRO A 603 -19.37 -14.96 5.81
N LEU A 604 -19.99 -14.72 6.98
CA LEU A 604 -20.02 -15.70 8.06
C LEU A 604 -21.00 -16.84 7.80
N SER A 605 -22.11 -16.55 7.12
CA SER A 605 -23.16 -17.53 6.83
C SER A 605 -23.04 -18.24 5.48
N VAL A 606 -22.02 -17.95 4.66
CA VAL A 606 -21.79 -18.62 3.35
C VAL A 606 -21.82 -20.15 3.50
N ALA A 607 -21.11 -20.69 4.49
CA ALA A 607 -21.08 -22.13 4.72
C ALA A 607 -22.46 -22.74 5.00
N LYS A 608 -23.40 -21.99 5.61
CA LYS A 608 -24.76 -22.46 5.89
C LYS A 608 -25.59 -22.60 4.60
N ARG A 609 -25.20 -21.89 3.53
CA ARG A 609 -25.89 -21.86 2.23
C ARG A 609 -25.35 -22.86 1.22
N ILE A 610 -24.38 -23.69 1.62
CA ILE A 610 -23.80 -24.75 0.81
C ILE A 610 -24.33 -26.08 1.32
N VAL A 611 -24.89 -26.90 0.45
CA VAL A 611 -25.41 -28.24 0.74
C VAL A 611 -24.59 -29.26 -0.03
N ILE A 612 -24.05 -30.28 0.68
CA ILE A 612 -23.33 -31.38 0.04
C ILE A 612 -24.25 -32.59 -0.01
N THR A 613 -24.55 -33.03 -1.22
CA THR A 613 -25.34 -34.25 -1.49
C THR A 613 -24.44 -35.35 -2.03
N ASP A 614 -24.75 -36.60 -1.70
CA ASP A 614 -24.11 -37.76 -2.34
C ASP A 614 -24.83 -38.05 -3.67
N GLU A 615 -24.12 -38.63 -4.60
CA GLU A 615 -24.64 -39.00 -5.92
C GLU A 615 -25.74 -40.04 -5.83
#